data_17c67d31d061744bcba25fe19c16e732
#
_entry.id   17c67d31d061744bcba25fe19c16e732
#
_cell.length_a   1.000
_cell.length_b   1.000
_cell.length_c   1.000
_cell.angle_alpha   90.00
_cell.angle_beta   90.00
_cell.angle_gamma   90.00
#
_symmetry.space_group_name_H-M   'P 1'
#
loop_
_entity.id
_entity.type
_entity.pdbx_description
1 polymer ?
#
loop_
_entity_poly.entity_id
_entity_poly.type
_entity_poly.pdbx_seq_one_letter_code
_entity_poly.pdbx_strand_id
1 'polypeptide(L)'
;SRRQRQMCIRDRVCGLYPFRNWPISALSFGQKKRVTIASVLVQDPELIILDEPTAGQDFRHYTDIMEFLRGLNAKGVTVVMITHDMHLMLEYTPRALAFCDGRLIADRSAAAILCDPALIEQAALKETSLYTLANRCGITPAEKFVERFIAADREVRADGC
;
A
#
# COMPACT_ATOMS: atom_id res chain seq x y z
N SER A 1 -12.35 7.48 29.93
CA SER A 1 -10.90 7.45 30.21
C SER A 1 -10.11 7.90 28.97
N ARG A 2 -8.82 8.27 29.14
CA ARG A 2 -7.94 8.67 28.03
C ARG A 2 -7.85 7.58 26.94
N ARG A 3 -7.82 6.31 27.35
CA ARG A 3 -7.85 5.13 26.42
C ARG A 3 -9.13 5.06 25.61
N GLN A 4 -10.31 5.28 26.20
CA GLN A 4 -11.59 5.28 25.47
C GLN A 4 -11.66 6.40 24.44
N ARG A 5 -11.13 7.59 24.75
CA ARG A 5 -11.09 8.72 23.82
C ARG A 5 -10.16 8.46 22.64
N GLN A 6 -9.01 7.82 22.88
CA GLN A 6 -8.08 7.38 21.84
C GLN A 6 -8.70 6.28 20.95
N MET A 7 -9.42 5.32 21.54
CA MET A 7 -10.12 4.27 20.81
C MET A 7 -11.20 4.84 19.89
N CYS A 8 -12.03 5.78 20.38
CA CYS A 8 -13.04 6.45 19.54
C CYS A 8 -12.43 7.28 18.39
N ILE A 9 -11.28 7.91 18.57
CA ILE A 9 -10.59 8.64 17.52
C ILE A 9 -10.09 7.67 16.44
N ARG A 10 -9.54 6.54 16.82
CA ARG A 10 -9.05 5.51 15.90
C ARG A 10 -10.16 4.81 15.14
N ASP A 11 -11.29 4.52 15.78
CA ASP A 11 -12.48 3.98 15.11
C ASP A 11 -12.99 4.93 14.00
N ARG A 12 -12.92 6.24 14.23
CA ARG A 12 -13.27 7.24 13.21
C ARG A 12 -12.25 7.29 12.08
N VAL A 13 -10.96 7.24 12.41
CA VAL A 13 -9.87 7.26 11.42
C VAL A 13 -9.90 6.00 10.55
N CYS A 14 -10.26 4.84 11.12
CA CYS A 14 -10.44 3.59 10.38
C CYS A 14 -11.80 3.46 9.66
N GLY A 15 -12.69 4.47 9.77
CA GLY A 15 -14.04 4.39 9.23
C GLY A 15 -14.93 3.33 9.89
N LEU A 16 -14.59 2.89 11.10
CA LEU A 16 -15.30 1.83 11.82
C LEU A 16 -16.35 2.35 12.80
N TYR A 17 -16.39 3.65 13.06
CA TYR A 17 -17.30 4.24 14.05
C TYR A 17 -18.77 3.88 13.84
N PRO A 18 -19.35 3.82 12.62
CA PRO A 18 -20.72 3.37 12.40
C PRO A 18 -21.00 1.93 12.82
N PHE A 19 -19.95 1.09 12.81
CA PHE A 19 -20.01 -0.35 13.07
C PHE A 19 -19.60 -0.76 14.49
N ARG A 20 -19.32 0.20 15.38
CA ARG A 20 -18.74 -0.04 16.71
C ARG A 20 -19.57 -0.97 17.62
N ASN A 21 -20.87 -1.11 17.35
CA ASN A 21 -21.78 -1.97 18.11
C ASN A 21 -22.11 -3.28 17.35
N TRP A 22 -21.51 -3.49 16.18
CA TRP A 22 -21.76 -4.69 15.39
C TRP A 22 -20.87 -5.84 15.87
N PRO A 23 -21.39 -7.08 15.88
CA PRO A 23 -20.53 -8.22 16.12
C PRO A 23 -19.52 -8.36 14.96
N ILE A 24 -18.31 -8.82 15.28
CA ILE A 24 -17.22 -8.99 14.29
C ILE A 24 -17.66 -9.92 13.14
N SER A 25 -18.52 -10.91 13.43
CA SER A 25 -19.08 -11.83 12.43
C SER A 25 -19.89 -11.13 11.34
N ALA A 26 -20.55 -10.02 11.65
CA ALA A 26 -21.37 -9.25 10.72
C ALA A 26 -20.57 -8.27 9.86
N LEU A 27 -19.30 -8.07 10.16
CA LEU A 27 -18.42 -7.17 9.40
C LEU A 27 -17.97 -7.83 8.09
N SER A 28 -17.87 -7.01 7.03
CA SER A 28 -17.24 -7.43 5.78
C SER A 28 -15.76 -7.76 5.98
N PHE A 29 -15.14 -8.46 5.02
CA PHE A 29 -13.74 -8.83 5.11
C PHE A 29 -12.82 -7.58 5.21
N GLY A 30 -13.07 -6.52 4.42
CA GLY A 30 -12.33 -5.27 4.49
C GLY A 30 -12.54 -4.53 5.82
N GLN A 31 -13.75 -4.56 6.39
CA GLN A 31 -14.00 -4.01 7.72
C GLN A 31 -13.24 -4.79 8.80
N LYS A 32 -13.20 -6.13 8.73
CA LYS A 32 -12.40 -6.96 9.64
C LYS A 32 -10.91 -6.62 9.57
N LYS A 33 -10.34 -6.46 8.37
CA LYS A 33 -8.94 -6.01 8.20
C LYS A 33 -8.71 -4.64 8.86
N ARG A 34 -9.60 -3.68 8.65
CA ARG A 34 -9.50 -2.36 9.31
C ARG A 34 -9.61 -2.46 10.84
N VAL A 35 -10.45 -3.36 11.37
CA VAL A 35 -10.50 -3.64 12.82
C VAL A 35 -9.15 -4.15 13.33
N THR A 36 -8.51 -5.08 12.60
CA THR A 36 -7.19 -5.60 12.96
C THR A 36 -6.15 -4.48 12.99
N ILE A 37 -6.10 -3.62 11.96
CA ILE A 37 -5.19 -2.47 11.93
C ILE A 37 -5.50 -1.51 13.10
N ALA A 38 -6.78 -1.20 13.34
CA ALA A 38 -7.19 -0.34 14.44
C ALA A 38 -6.76 -0.88 15.81
N SER A 39 -6.83 -2.21 16.01
CA SER A 39 -6.42 -2.85 17.27
C SER A 39 -4.92 -2.69 17.55
N VAL A 40 -4.08 -2.76 16.52
CA VAL A 40 -2.64 -2.50 16.64
C VAL A 40 -2.38 -1.01 16.92
N LEU A 41 -3.09 -0.11 16.24
CA LEU A 41 -2.96 1.34 16.42
C LEU A 41 -3.33 1.82 17.84
N VAL A 42 -4.11 1.05 18.58
CA VAL A 42 -4.41 1.37 20.01
C VAL A 42 -3.15 1.43 20.87
N GLN A 43 -2.10 0.71 20.48
CA GLN A 43 -0.82 0.67 21.19
C GLN A 43 0.08 1.87 20.87
N ASP A 44 -0.33 2.77 19.95
CA ASP A 44 0.43 3.95 19.50
C ASP A 44 1.81 3.60 18.93
N PRO A 45 1.88 2.68 17.97
CA PRO A 45 3.15 2.19 17.44
C PRO A 45 3.83 3.25 16.56
N GLU A 46 5.15 3.32 16.62
CA GLU A 46 5.97 4.10 15.68
C GLU A 46 6.20 3.39 14.35
N LEU A 47 6.08 2.05 14.35
CA LEU A 47 6.26 1.17 13.20
C LEU A 47 5.13 0.15 13.13
N ILE A 48 4.57 -0.02 11.93
CA ILE A 48 3.58 -1.06 11.61
C ILE A 48 4.12 -1.90 10.46
N ILE A 49 4.07 -3.23 10.63
CA ILE A 49 4.38 -4.18 9.57
C ILE A 49 3.08 -4.88 9.16
N LEU A 50 2.77 -4.85 7.88
CA LEU A 50 1.55 -5.41 7.30
C LEU A 50 1.93 -6.45 6.26
N ASP A 51 1.36 -7.64 6.41
CA ASP A 51 1.51 -8.73 5.46
C ASP A 51 0.24 -8.79 4.60
N GLU A 52 0.41 -8.59 3.29
CA GLU A 52 -0.65 -8.58 2.28
C GLU A 52 -1.90 -7.78 2.70
N PRO A 53 -1.77 -6.47 3.01
CA PRO A 53 -2.87 -5.72 3.61
C PRO A 53 -4.09 -5.60 2.70
N THR A 54 -3.92 -5.71 1.40
CA THR A 54 -4.98 -5.55 0.39
C THR A 54 -5.44 -6.86 -0.24
N ALA A 55 -4.86 -8.00 0.12
CA ALA A 55 -5.22 -9.29 -0.47
C ALA A 55 -6.72 -9.59 -0.33
N GLY A 56 -7.36 -10.00 -1.43
CA GLY A 56 -8.78 -10.35 -1.47
C GLY A 56 -9.73 -9.16 -1.34
N GLN A 57 -9.25 -7.92 -1.55
CA GLN A 57 -10.09 -6.73 -1.60
C GLN A 57 -10.48 -6.38 -3.04
N ASP A 58 -11.70 -5.82 -3.21
CA ASP A 58 -12.01 -5.09 -4.44
C ASP A 58 -11.27 -3.74 -4.48
N PHE A 59 -11.25 -3.11 -5.64
CA PHE A 59 -10.50 -1.88 -5.87
C PHE A 59 -10.87 -0.74 -4.91
N ARG A 60 -12.15 -0.60 -4.54
CA ARG A 60 -12.61 0.45 -3.63
C ARG A 60 -12.07 0.24 -2.21
N HIS A 61 -12.21 -0.97 -1.68
CA HIS A 61 -11.71 -1.31 -0.35
C HIS A 61 -10.18 -1.30 -0.29
N TYR A 62 -9.53 -1.71 -1.38
CA TYR A 62 -8.08 -1.57 -1.57
C TYR A 62 -7.64 -0.11 -1.41
N THR A 63 -8.25 0.80 -2.16
CA THR A 63 -7.93 2.24 -2.11
C THR A 63 -8.17 2.81 -0.72
N ASP A 64 -9.32 2.50 -0.08
CA ASP A 64 -9.64 2.94 1.28
C ASP A 64 -8.56 2.53 2.30
N ILE A 65 -8.05 1.29 2.22
CA ILE A 65 -6.99 0.80 3.11
C ILE A 65 -5.68 1.55 2.85
N MET A 66 -5.30 1.72 1.58
CA MET A 66 -4.03 2.34 1.23
C MET A 66 -4.00 3.85 1.55
N GLU A 67 -5.08 4.57 1.27
CA GLU A 67 -5.20 5.98 1.65
C GLU A 67 -5.20 6.17 3.18
N PHE A 68 -5.82 5.24 3.90
CA PHE A 68 -5.74 5.22 5.35
C PHE A 68 -4.30 5.03 5.85
N LEU A 69 -3.55 4.05 5.30
CA LEU A 69 -2.15 3.80 5.66
C LEU A 69 -1.25 4.99 5.30
N ARG A 70 -1.49 5.64 4.16
CA ARG A 70 -0.81 6.88 3.77
C ARG A 70 -1.06 8.00 4.78
N GLY A 71 -2.31 8.13 5.25
CA GLY A 71 -2.68 9.10 6.30
C GLY A 71 -1.98 8.83 7.64
N LEU A 72 -1.71 7.58 7.99
CA LEU A 72 -0.91 7.23 9.17
C LEU A 72 0.57 7.60 8.98
N ASN A 73 1.12 7.29 7.81
CA ASN A 73 2.51 7.63 7.48
C ASN A 73 2.74 9.14 7.52
N ALA A 74 1.81 9.94 6.99
CA ALA A 74 1.86 11.40 7.06
C ALA A 74 1.83 11.95 8.51
N LYS A 75 1.36 11.15 9.48
CA LYS A 75 1.37 11.47 10.91
C LYS A 75 2.61 10.95 11.64
N GLY A 76 3.60 10.44 10.92
CA GLY A 76 4.87 9.98 11.47
C GLY A 76 4.95 8.49 11.79
N VAL A 77 3.91 7.69 11.51
CA VAL A 77 3.98 6.24 11.67
C VAL A 77 4.75 5.64 10.49
N THR A 78 5.77 4.86 10.76
CA THR A 78 6.48 4.10 9.74
C THR A 78 5.62 2.90 9.32
N VAL A 79 5.33 2.77 8.03
CA VAL A 79 4.54 1.66 7.47
C VAL A 79 5.43 0.80 6.60
N VAL A 80 5.57 -0.46 6.96
CA VAL A 80 6.24 -1.48 6.14
C VAL A 80 5.19 -2.46 5.65
N MET A 81 5.17 -2.72 4.36
CA MET A 81 4.26 -3.69 3.74
C MET A 81 5.04 -4.80 3.08
N ILE A 82 4.60 -6.03 3.30
CA ILE A 82 5.03 -7.20 2.55
C ILE A 82 3.94 -7.47 1.53
N THR A 83 4.26 -7.46 0.25
CA THR A 83 3.27 -7.67 -0.81
C THR A 83 3.90 -8.22 -2.08
N HIS A 84 3.11 -8.95 -2.85
CA HIS A 84 3.41 -9.36 -4.21
C HIS A 84 2.63 -8.55 -5.26
N ASP A 85 1.89 -7.53 -4.82
CA ASP A 85 1.15 -6.63 -5.72
C ASP A 85 2.06 -5.50 -6.22
N MET A 86 2.58 -5.68 -7.44
CA MET A 86 3.48 -4.73 -8.09
C MET A 86 2.81 -3.38 -8.37
N HIS A 87 1.49 -3.38 -8.56
CA HIS A 87 0.74 -2.15 -8.82
C HIS A 87 0.64 -1.30 -7.55
N LEU A 88 0.31 -1.94 -6.42
CA LEU A 88 0.35 -1.33 -5.09
C LEU A 88 1.73 -0.73 -4.81
N MET A 89 2.78 -1.50 -5.11
CA MET A 89 4.15 -1.08 -4.87
C MET A 89 4.49 0.20 -5.64
N LEU A 90 4.14 0.28 -6.94
CA LEU A 90 4.34 1.47 -7.76
C LEU A 90 3.53 2.67 -7.26
N GLU A 91 2.31 2.44 -6.84
CA GLU A 91 1.38 3.53 -6.51
C GLU A 91 1.63 4.13 -5.13
N TYR A 92 1.98 3.31 -4.13
CA TYR A 92 1.97 3.74 -2.73
C TYR A 92 3.32 3.70 -2.03
N THR A 93 4.36 3.07 -2.60
CA THR A 93 5.63 2.92 -1.90
C THR A 93 6.75 3.72 -2.55
N PRO A 94 7.30 4.74 -1.86
CA PRO A 94 8.42 5.51 -2.38
C PRO A 94 9.74 4.73 -2.34
N ARG A 95 9.85 3.73 -1.46
CA ARG A 95 11.03 2.88 -1.28
C ARG A 95 10.60 1.44 -1.18
N ALA A 96 11.28 0.56 -1.88
CA ALA A 96 11.03 -0.87 -1.89
C ALA A 96 12.31 -1.67 -1.66
N LEU A 97 12.17 -2.79 -0.99
CA LEU A 97 13.24 -3.75 -0.72
C LEU A 97 12.89 -5.05 -1.46
N ALA A 98 13.76 -5.48 -2.35
CA ALA A 98 13.60 -6.77 -3.01
C ALA A 98 14.49 -7.83 -2.35
N PHE A 99 13.91 -8.97 -2.06
CA PHE A 99 14.61 -10.11 -1.46
C PHE A 99 14.56 -11.31 -2.42
N CYS A 100 15.66 -12.06 -2.47
CA CYS A 100 15.75 -13.34 -3.16
C CYS A 100 16.63 -14.26 -2.32
N ASP A 101 16.19 -15.50 -2.12
CA ASP A 101 16.93 -16.53 -1.36
C ASP A 101 17.42 -16.04 0.02
N GLY A 102 16.56 -15.30 0.73
CA GLY A 102 16.87 -14.75 2.05
C GLY A 102 17.88 -13.59 2.07
N ARG A 103 18.24 -13.04 0.91
CA ARG A 103 19.17 -11.92 0.79
C ARG A 103 18.48 -10.70 0.22
N LEU A 104 18.83 -9.52 0.74
CA LEU A 104 18.44 -8.26 0.15
C LEU A 104 19.23 -8.05 -1.14
N ILE A 105 18.53 -7.96 -2.27
CA ILE A 105 19.15 -7.77 -3.59
C ILE A 105 18.98 -6.34 -4.14
N ALA A 106 17.96 -5.62 -3.67
CA ALA A 106 17.76 -4.21 -4.04
C ALA A 106 17.07 -3.43 -2.92
N ASP A 107 17.46 -2.15 -2.83
CA ASP A 107 16.88 -1.13 -1.95
C ASP A 107 16.81 0.18 -2.76
N ARG A 108 15.68 0.41 -3.43
CA ARG A 108 15.49 1.52 -4.39
C ARG A 108 14.03 1.96 -4.43
N SER A 109 13.68 2.89 -5.34
CA SER A 109 12.28 3.18 -5.66
C SER A 109 11.60 1.94 -6.26
N ALA A 110 10.27 1.83 -6.05
CA ALA A 110 9.49 0.74 -6.65
C ALA A 110 9.63 0.73 -8.19
N ALA A 111 9.60 1.90 -8.82
CA ALA A 111 9.77 2.02 -10.27
C ALA A 111 11.15 1.55 -10.73
N ALA A 112 12.22 1.89 -10.00
CA ALA A 112 13.58 1.45 -10.33
C ALA A 112 13.74 -0.07 -10.26
N ILE A 113 13.11 -0.73 -9.27
CA ILE A 113 13.12 -2.20 -9.16
C ILE A 113 12.32 -2.84 -10.28
N LEU A 114 11.09 -2.34 -10.55
CA LEU A 114 10.16 -2.92 -11.50
C LEU A 114 10.43 -2.55 -12.97
N CYS A 115 11.43 -1.73 -13.21
CA CYS A 115 11.97 -1.42 -14.55
C CYS A 115 13.37 -2.00 -14.80
N ASP A 116 13.91 -2.79 -13.87
CA ASP A 116 15.21 -3.46 -14.01
C ASP A 116 14.99 -4.94 -14.37
N PRO A 117 15.26 -5.37 -15.64
CA PRO A 117 15.02 -6.74 -16.06
C PRO A 117 15.76 -7.78 -15.24
N ALA A 118 17.01 -7.45 -14.81
CA ALA A 118 17.82 -8.38 -14.03
C ALA A 118 17.21 -8.60 -12.63
N LEU A 119 16.70 -7.55 -11.99
CA LEU A 119 16.02 -7.67 -10.70
C LEU A 119 14.67 -8.39 -10.82
N ILE A 120 13.92 -8.12 -11.89
CA ILE A 120 12.64 -8.79 -12.17
C ILE A 120 12.85 -10.30 -12.28
N GLU A 121 13.84 -10.72 -13.07
CA GLU A 121 14.18 -12.13 -13.25
C GLU A 121 14.69 -12.75 -11.95
N GLN A 122 15.65 -12.13 -11.28
CA GLN A 122 16.27 -12.64 -10.06
C GLN A 122 15.29 -12.80 -8.90
N ALA A 123 14.40 -11.83 -8.72
CA ALA A 123 13.40 -11.85 -7.65
C ALA A 123 12.08 -12.52 -8.04
N ALA A 124 12.01 -13.11 -9.24
CA ALA A 124 10.80 -13.70 -9.81
C ALA A 124 9.58 -12.77 -9.75
N LEU A 125 9.81 -11.47 -10.01
CA LEU A 125 8.77 -10.45 -10.02
C LEU A 125 8.03 -10.47 -11.36
N LYS A 126 6.76 -10.05 -11.34
CA LYS A 126 5.98 -9.91 -12.57
C LYS A 126 6.23 -8.54 -13.20
N GLU A 127 6.54 -8.52 -14.50
CA GLU A 127 6.58 -7.27 -15.26
C GLU A 127 5.25 -6.51 -15.16
N THR A 128 5.34 -5.21 -14.98
CA THR A 128 4.17 -4.35 -14.98
C THR A 128 3.79 -3.98 -16.41
N SER A 129 2.48 -3.80 -16.65
CA SER A 129 1.98 -3.37 -17.98
C SER A 129 2.56 -2.02 -18.41
N LEU A 130 2.86 -1.12 -17.48
CA LEU A 130 3.48 0.17 -17.77
C LEU A 130 4.93 0.03 -18.25
N TYR A 131 5.69 -0.87 -17.63
CA TYR A 131 7.06 -1.17 -18.10
C TYR A 131 7.04 -1.80 -19.50
N THR A 132 6.17 -2.79 -19.71
CA THR A 132 6.01 -3.43 -21.02
C THR A 132 5.58 -2.40 -22.08
N LEU A 133 4.68 -1.45 -21.76
CA LEU A 133 4.26 -0.38 -22.66
C LEU A 133 5.44 0.54 -23.01
N ALA A 134 6.20 0.98 -22.01
CA ALA A 134 7.37 1.83 -22.21
C ALA A 134 8.36 1.18 -23.20
N ASN A 135 8.68 -0.09 -23.00
CA ASN A 135 9.59 -0.84 -23.86
C ASN A 135 9.05 -0.98 -25.29
N ARG A 136 7.78 -1.30 -25.47
CA ARG A 136 7.15 -1.43 -26.81
C ARG A 136 7.09 -0.10 -27.56
N CYS A 137 6.95 1.01 -26.85
CA CYS A 137 6.93 2.36 -27.42
C CYS A 137 8.34 2.97 -27.54
N GLY A 138 9.41 2.27 -27.15
CA GLY A 138 10.78 2.81 -27.20
C GLY A 138 11.03 3.99 -26.26
N ILE A 139 10.23 4.10 -25.18
CA ILE A 139 10.34 5.19 -24.20
C ILE A 139 11.49 4.90 -23.24
N THR A 140 12.49 5.79 -23.22
CA THR A 140 13.67 5.69 -22.34
C THR A 140 13.90 7.00 -21.59
N PRO A 141 14.21 6.95 -20.29
CA PRO A 141 14.20 5.78 -19.42
C PRO A 141 12.78 5.37 -18.99
N ALA A 142 12.50 4.07 -19.03
CA ALA A 142 11.19 3.50 -18.68
C ALA A 142 10.77 3.84 -17.24
N GLU A 143 11.70 3.88 -16.30
CA GLU A 143 11.48 4.26 -14.91
C GLU A 143 10.78 5.63 -14.79
N LYS A 144 11.32 6.67 -15.45
CA LYS A 144 10.73 8.02 -15.41
C LYS A 144 9.34 8.08 -16.06
N PHE A 145 9.11 7.27 -17.09
CA PHE A 145 7.79 7.16 -17.69
C PHE A 145 6.79 6.58 -16.69
N VAL A 146 7.14 5.47 -16.02
CA VAL A 146 6.29 4.81 -15.02
C VAL A 146 5.98 5.76 -13.87
N GLU A 147 7.00 6.44 -13.31
CA GLU A 147 6.80 7.41 -12.22
C GLU A 147 5.86 8.56 -12.61
N ARG A 148 6.06 9.15 -13.80
CA ARG A 148 5.20 10.24 -14.30
C ARG A 148 3.78 9.79 -14.56
N PHE A 149 3.62 8.58 -15.11
CA PHE A 149 2.30 8.02 -15.37
C PHE A 149 1.52 7.84 -14.06
N ILE A 150 2.14 7.22 -13.05
CA ILE A 150 1.53 7.02 -11.73
C ILE A 150 1.17 8.36 -11.07
N ALA A 151 2.07 9.36 -11.14
CA ALA A 151 1.81 10.68 -10.60
C ALA A 151 0.59 11.35 -11.28
N ALA A 152 0.55 11.34 -12.60
CA ALA A 152 -0.55 11.94 -13.38
C ALA A 152 -1.90 11.21 -13.13
N ASP A 153 -1.89 9.87 -13.08
CA ASP A 153 -3.08 9.08 -12.79
C ASP A 153 -3.66 9.38 -11.38
N ARG A 154 -2.78 9.62 -10.40
CA ARG A 154 -3.19 10.03 -9.04
C ARG A 154 -3.80 11.43 -9.01
N GLU A 155 -3.25 12.38 -9.75
CA GLU A 155 -3.80 13.74 -9.86
C GLU A 155 -5.21 13.70 -10.46
N VAL A 156 -5.41 12.98 -11.56
CA VAL A 156 -6.73 12.82 -12.20
C VAL A 156 -7.74 12.19 -11.25
N ARG A 157 -7.35 11.18 -10.47
CA ARG A 157 -8.25 10.55 -9.49
C ARG A 157 -8.59 11.47 -8.32
N ALA A 158 -7.67 12.34 -7.91
CA ALA A 158 -7.91 13.30 -6.84
C ALA A 158 -8.89 14.42 -7.26
N ASP A 159 -8.84 14.85 -8.53
CA ASP A 159 -9.69 15.91 -9.08
C ASP A 159 -11.09 15.41 -9.49
N GLY A 160 -11.28 14.11 -9.61
CA GLY A 160 -12.54 13.47 -10.05
C GLY A 160 -13.47 13.02 -8.92
N CYS A 161 -13.19 13.34 -7.65
CA CYS A 161 -14.01 13.00 -6.49
C CYS A 161 -14.76 14.20 -5.92
#